data_0f7e917ff718d1dc0b6a26792b8fb7ff
#
_entry.id   0f7e917ff718d1dc0b6a26792b8fb7ff
#
_cell.length_a   1.000
_cell.length_b   1.000
_cell.length_c   1.000
_cell.angle_alpha   90.00
_cell.angle_beta   90.00
_cell.angle_gamma   90.00
#
_symmetry.space_group_name_H-M   'P 1'
#
loop_
_entity.id
_entity.type
_entity.pdbx_description
1 polymer ?
#
loop_
_entity_poly.entity_id
_entity_poly.type
_entity_poly.pdbx_seq_one_letter_code
_entity_poly.pdbx_strand_id
1 'polypeptide(L)'
;VRWIGHSGLAAGRPGGTPTRQTLAEAARLHLDWLEVDVCRTSEGILVLRHDLLLPSRRALRTVTLADARREDPDLLTLEEGAEVIREGGVPAMVDLKDARDAELVVAWLAAQPDPDRWAICTDDVIALQGARAKAGRVARWRTLPQVPPGRGESARRILACVLRSTLPARVPALAAEVDAAALSVDRWALTPRLCAAAHALGLPVAAWTLNNPAGVPALQAAGVDFVTTDRPAAMRPQPESQDSAATARCDG
;
A
#
# COMPACT_ATOMS: atom_id res chain seq x y z
N VAL A 1 -10.21 -10.88 -6.93
CA VAL A 1 -9.17 -9.94 -6.45
C VAL A 1 -8.60 -10.42 -5.13
N ARG A 2 -7.34 -10.09 -4.88
CA ARG A 2 -6.60 -10.27 -3.63
C ARG A 2 -6.57 -8.96 -2.85
N TRP A 3 -6.26 -9.01 -1.55
CA TRP A 3 -6.42 -7.86 -0.66
C TRP A 3 -5.11 -7.37 -0.08
N ILE A 4 -4.90 -6.05 -0.15
CA ILE A 4 -3.80 -5.35 0.51
C ILE A 4 -4.40 -4.46 1.61
N GLY A 5 -3.96 -4.64 2.85
CA GLY A 5 -4.27 -3.72 3.95
C GLY A 5 -3.44 -2.45 3.78
N HIS A 6 -4.09 -1.28 3.80
CA HIS A 6 -3.45 0.01 3.60
C HIS A 6 -2.94 0.61 4.91
N SER A 7 -1.79 1.25 4.88
CA SER A 7 -1.18 1.99 6.00
C SER A 7 -1.16 1.22 7.33
N GLY A 8 -0.89 -0.08 7.32
CA GLY A 8 -0.91 -0.90 8.54
C GLY A 8 -2.27 -0.91 9.27
N LEU A 9 -3.38 -0.70 8.53
CA LEU A 9 -4.75 -0.50 9.03
C LEU A 9 -4.91 0.73 9.93
N ALA A 10 -4.12 1.77 9.72
CA ALA A 10 -4.14 3.01 10.51
C ALA A 10 -5.22 4.02 10.09
N ALA A 11 -6.22 3.63 9.29
CA ALA A 11 -7.25 4.52 8.79
C ALA A 11 -7.97 5.28 9.92
N GLY A 12 -8.01 6.61 9.79
CA GLY A 12 -8.61 7.49 10.80
C GLY A 12 -7.73 7.78 12.02
N ARG A 13 -6.56 7.21 12.12
CA ARG A 13 -5.59 7.54 13.16
C ARG A 13 -4.80 8.79 12.79
N PRO A 14 -4.42 9.63 13.78
CA PRO A 14 -3.60 10.80 13.52
C PRO A 14 -2.30 10.44 12.80
N GLY A 15 -2.00 11.18 11.72
CA GLY A 15 -0.78 10.97 10.94
C GLY A 15 -0.66 9.64 10.21
N GLY A 16 -1.75 8.83 10.17
CA GLY A 16 -1.69 7.50 9.57
C GLY A 16 -0.68 6.58 10.27
N THR A 17 -0.59 6.67 11.61
CA THR A 17 0.36 5.88 12.42
C THR A 17 -0.27 4.55 12.81
N PRO A 18 0.23 3.39 12.34
CA PRO A 18 -0.23 2.09 12.80
C PRO A 18 0.24 1.81 14.22
N THR A 19 -0.51 0.96 14.93
CA THR A 19 -0.14 0.47 16.26
C THR A 19 0.21 -1.02 16.19
N ARG A 20 0.84 -1.54 17.24
CA ARG A 20 1.01 -3.01 17.37
C ARG A 20 -0.33 -3.74 17.25
N GLN A 21 -1.41 -3.16 17.78
CA GLN A 21 -2.74 -3.76 17.70
C GLN A 21 -3.28 -3.79 16.26
N THR A 22 -3.19 -2.69 15.49
CA THR A 22 -3.68 -2.66 14.11
C THR A 22 -2.87 -3.58 13.20
N LEU A 23 -1.54 -3.67 13.39
CA LEU A 23 -0.69 -4.60 12.67
C LEU A 23 -1.02 -6.07 13.01
N ALA A 24 -1.25 -6.39 14.30
CA ALA A 24 -1.65 -7.73 14.72
C ALA A 24 -3.08 -8.09 14.22
N GLU A 25 -3.98 -7.13 14.13
CA GLU A 25 -5.30 -7.32 13.53
C GLU A 25 -5.20 -7.65 12.05
N ALA A 26 -4.33 -6.95 11.31
CA ALA A 26 -4.07 -7.22 9.89
C ALA A 26 -3.72 -8.69 9.64
N ALA A 27 -2.92 -9.30 10.52
CA ALA A 27 -2.56 -10.71 10.44
C ALA A 27 -3.77 -11.65 10.50
N ARG A 28 -4.78 -11.32 11.32
CA ARG A 28 -5.99 -12.12 11.47
C ARG A 28 -6.95 -12.01 10.29
N LEU A 29 -6.76 -11.01 9.45
CA LEU A 29 -7.61 -10.76 8.30
C LEU A 29 -7.21 -11.55 7.05
N HIS A 30 -6.18 -12.40 7.12
CA HIS A 30 -5.71 -13.20 5.99
C HIS A 30 -5.52 -12.35 4.72
N LEU A 31 -4.83 -11.23 4.86
CA LEU A 31 -4.47 -10.36 3.75
C LEU A 31 -3.39 -11.01 2.89
N ASP A 32 -3.38 -10.72 1.60
CA ASP A 32 -2.32 -11.16 0.71
C ASP A 32 -1.05 -10.32 0.92
N TRP A 33 -1.21 -9.02 1.25
CA TRP A 33 -0.14 -8.10 1.61
C TRP A 33 -0.63 -7.09 2.65
N LEU A 34 0.30 -6.58 3.45
CA LEU A 34 0.10 -5.43 4.31
C LEU A 34 1.03 -4.31 3.84
N GLU A 35 0.46 -3.19 3.43
CA GLU A 35 1.24 -2.00 3.09
C GLU A 35 1.44 -1.15 4.35
N VAL A 36 2.66 -0.61 4.50
CA VAL A 36 3.06 0.28 5.59
C VAL A 36 3.87 1.45 5.06
N ASP A 37 3.49 2.64 5.51
CA ASP A 37 4.16 3.89 5.17
C ASP A 37 5.42 4.08 6.01
N VAL A 38 6.53 4.44 5.39
CA VAL A 38 7.81 4.60 6.09
C VAL A 38 8.36 6.01 5.93
N CYS A 39 8.69 6.61 7.07
CA CYS A 39 9.35 7.90 7.22
C CYS A 39 10.61 7.75 8.09
N ARG A 40 11.37 8.85 8.28
CA ARG A 40 12.61 8.86 9.03
C ARG A 40 12.67 9.99 10.06
N THR A 41 13.24 9.73 11.23
CA THR A 41 13.60 10.74 12.25
C THR A 41 14.94 11.42 11.92
N SER A 42 15.33 12.45 12.69
CA SER A 42 16.61 13.14 12.54
C SER A 42 17.81 12.22 12.79
N GLU A 43 17.62 11.17 13.58
CA GLU A 43 18.64 10.18 13.94
C GLU A 43 18.82 9.08 12.88
N GLY A 44 18.05 9.13 11.78
CA GLY A 44 18.08 8.09 10.76
C GLY A 44 17.23 6.86 11.10
N ILE A 45 16.43 6.89 12.15
CA ILE A 45 15.56 5.78 12.55
C ILE A 45 14.33 5.77 11.65
N LEU A 46 14.08 4.66 10.97
CA LEU A 46 12.89 4.45 10.16
C LEU A 46 11.68 4.15 11.08
N VAL A 47 10.57 4.82 10.81
CA VAL A 47 9.33 4.70 11.61
C VAL A 47 8.12 4.52 10.70
N LEU A 48 7.06 3.90 11.23
CA LEU A 48 5.80 3.66 10.52
C LEU A 48 4.86 4.85 10.67
N ARG A 49 4.74 5.66 9.62
CA ARG A 49 3.87 6.82 9.59
C ARG A 49 3.64 7.31 8.17
N HIS A 50 2.40 7.68 7.85
CA HIS A 50 2.06 8.26 6.55
C HIS A 50 2.49 9.73 6.45
N ASP A 51 2.17 10.54 7.47
CA ASP A 51 2.41 11.99 7.42
C ASP A 51 3.85 12.34 7.80
N LEU A 52 4.51 13.14 6.97
CA LEU A 52 5.84 13.66 7.22
C LEU A 52 5.91 14.70 8.35
N LEU A 53 4.74 15.24 8.75
CA LEU A 53 4.63 16.24 9.81
C LEU A 53 3.99 15.64 11.06
N LEU A 54 4.54 15.95 12.22
CA LEU A 54 3.96 15.67 13.53
C LEU A 54 2.74 16.56 13.80
N PRO A 55 1.91 16.28 14.82
CA PRO A 55 0.80 17.15 15.23
C PRO A 55 1.19 18.60 15.45
N SER A 56 2.36 18.86 16.00
CA SER A 56 2.95 20.20 16.18
C SER A 56 3.37 20.91 14.89
N ARG A 57 3.19 20.28 13.72
CA ARG A 57 3.66 20.73 12.41
C ARG A 57 5.19 20.69 12.23
N ARG A 58 5.95 20.17 13.18
CA ARG A 58 7.39 19.90 12.98
C ARG A 58 7.56 18.74 12.00
N ALA A 59 8.54 18.84 11.11
CA ALA A 59 8.88 17.75 10.21
C ALA A 59 9.52 16.59 11.00
N LEU A 60 9.02 15.37 10.84
CA LEU A 60 9.50 14.18 11.55
C LEU A 60 11.03 14.00 11.41
N ARG A 61 11.56 14.25 10.24
CA ARG A 61 13.00 14.17 9.96
C ARG A 61 13.89 15.17 10.71
N THR A 62 13.31 16.15 11.40
CA THR A 62 14.04 17.17 12.18
C THR A 62 13.98 16.93 13.69
N VAL A 63 13.32 15.86 14.13
CA VAL A 63 13.15 15.52 15.54
C VAL A 63 13.68 14.13 15.84
N THR A 64 14.08 13.91 17.10
CA THR A 64 14.47 12.57 17.56
C THR A 64 13.27 11.64 17.68
N LEU A 65 13.51 10.32 17.72
CA LEU A 65 12.46 9.35 18.00
C LEU A 65 11.77 9.61 19.35
N ALA A 66 12.57 9.97 20.37
CA ALA A 66 12.06 10.29 21.70
C ALA A 66 11.12 11.50 21.67
N ASP A 67 11.47 12.56 20.92
CA ASP A 67 10.60 13.73 20.76
C ASP A 67 9.35 13.41 19.95
N ALA A 68 9.49 12.64 18.88
CA ALA A 68 8.34 12.21 18.06
C ALA A 68 7.34 11.38 18.89
N ARG A 69 7.82 10.48 19.74
CA ARG A 69 6.98 9.66 20.64
C ARG A 69 6.30 10.46 21.76
N ARG A 70 6.77 11.66 22.10
CA ARG A 70 6.02 12.55 23.02
C ARG A 70 4.75 13.09 22.37
N GLU A 71 4.76 13.27 21.06
CA GLU A 71 3.60 13.77 20.31
C GLU A 71 2.73 12.64 19.74
N ASP A 72 3.32 11.50 19.44
CA ASP A 72 2.67 10.30 18.92
C ASP A 72 3.20 9.07 19.68
N PRO A 73 2.62 8.77 20.87
CA PRO A 73 3.12 7.70 21.74
C PRO A 73 3.06 6.29 21.12
N ASP A 74 2.19 6.09 20.13
CA ASP A 74 2.03 4.82 19.40
C ASP A 74 3.04 4.65 18.27
N LEU A 75 3.89 5.63 17.99
CA LEU A 75 4.83 5.62 16.88
C LEU A 75 5.81 4.45 17.00
N LEU A 76 5.68 3.49 16.10
CA LEU A 76 6.57 2.33 16.00
C LEU A 76 7.75 2.65 15.08
N THR A 77 8.93 2.12 15.41
CA THR A 77 9.99 1.99 14.42
C THR A 77 9.60 0.94 13.38
N LEU A 78 10.21 0.99 12.21
CA LEU A 78 10.00 -0.03 11.17
C LEU A 78 10.37 -1.42 11.70
N GLU A 79 11.42 -1.55 12.52
CA GLU A 79 11.81 -2.84 13.11
C GLU A 79 10.78 -3.36 14.10
N GLU A 80 10.27 -2.51 15.01
CA GLU A 80 9.20 -2.90 15.96
C GLU A 80 7.91 -3.32 15.23
N GLY A 81 7.58 -2.65 14.11
CA GLY A 81 6.44 -3.04 13.27
C GLY A 81 6.68 -4.33 12.51
N ALA A 82 7.90 -4.51 11.99
CA ALA A 82 8.28 -5.70 11.27
C ALA A 82 8.25 -6.97 12.13
N GLU A 83 8.59 -6.86 13.42
CA GLU A 83 8.42 -7.97 14.38
C GLU A 83 6.97 -8.44 14.43
N VAL A 84 6.02 -7.52 14.61
CA VAL A 84 4.58 -7.83 14.66
C VAL A 84 4.08 -8.43 13.35
N ILE A 85 4.53 -7.87 12.20
CA ILE A 85 4.16 -8.34 10.87
C ILE A 85 4.69 -9.76 10.64
N ARG A 86 5.94 -10.06 11.02
CA ARG A 86 6.53 -11.40 10.90
C ARG A 86 5.78 -12.44 11.76
N GLU A 87 5.48 -12.09 13.02
CA GLU A 87 4.67 -12.94 13.91
C GLU A 87 3.29 -13.25 13.32
N GLY A 88 2.69 -12.26 12.66
CA GLY A 88 1.41 -12.39 11.99
C GLY A 88 1.43 -13.20 10.70
N GLY A 89 2.61 -13.44 10.13
CA GLY A 89 2.75 -14.26 8.93
C GLY A 89 2.29 -13.61 7.63
N VAL A 90 1.94 -12.32 7.59
CA VAL A 90 1.52 -11.58 6.39
C VAL A 90 2.73 -10.99 5.68
N PRO A 91 2.87 -11.14 4.35
CA PRO A 91 3.88 -10.40 3.61
C PRO A 91 3.59 -8.89 3.65
N ALA A 92 4.64 -8.06 3.66
CA ALA A 92 4.48 -6.62 3.76
C ALA A 92 5.19 -5.85 2.64
N MET A 93 4.60 -4.72 2.28
CA MET A 93 5.25 -3.76 1.39
C MET A 93 5.47 -2.44 2.10
N VAL A 94 6.66 -1.90 1.91
CA VAL A 94 7.06 -0.60 2.43
C VAL A 94 6.77 0.45 1.36
N ASP A 95 5.89 1.41 1.67
CA ASP A 95 5.69 2.60 0.85
C ASP A 95 6.63 3.72 1.32
N LEU A 96 7.53 4.11 0.41
CA LEU A 96 8.52 5.15 0.68
C LEU A 96 7.89 6.53 0.55
N LYS A 97 7.76 7.26 1.67
CA LYS A 97 7.14 8.60 1.69
C LYS A 97 8.09 9.75 1.34
N ASP A 98 9.39 9.56 1.51
CA ASP A 98 10.40 10.57 1.16
C ASP A 98 11.56 9.90 0.39
N ALA A 99 11.74 10.29 -0.86
CA ALA A 99 12.81 9.76 -1.71
C ALA A 99 14.23 9.87 -1.07
N ARG A 100 14.42 10.86 -0.18
CA ARG A 100 15.68 11.04 0.55
C ARG A 100 16.00 9.91 1.54
N ASP A 101 15.01 9.09 1.87
CA ASP A 101 15.15 7.98 2.79
C ASP A 101 15.36 6.63 2.06
N ALA A 102 15.41 6.66 0.72
CA ALA A 102 15.52 5.48 -0.15
C ALA A 102 16.68 4.57 0.21
N GLU A 103 17.87 5.15 0.45
CA GLU A 103 19.06 4.35 0.76
C GLU A 103 18.93 3.59 2.08
N LEU A 104 18.36 4.22 3.11
CA LEU A 104 18.11 3.59 4.42
C LEU A 104 17.07 2.48 4.31
N VAL A 105 15.96 2.73 3.60
CA VAL A 105 14.90 1.73 3.39
C VAL A 105 15.44 0.54 2.61
N VAL A 106 16.19 0.77 1.54
CA VAL A 106 16.80 -0.30 0.74
C VAL A 106 17.80 -1.11 1.56
N ALA A 107 18.64 -0.45 2.37
CA ALA A 107 19.59 -1.12 3.25
C ALA A 107 18.86 -1.99 4.30
N TRP A 108 17.79 -1.47 4.89
CA TRP A 108 16.96 -2.21 5.82
C TRP A 108 16.32 -3.44 5.17
N LEU A 109 15.72 -3.29 3.98
CA LEU A 109 15.12 -4.38 3.23
C LEU A 109 16.15 -5.47 2.85
N ALA A 110 17.36 -5.05 2.45
CA ALA A 110 18.44 -5.99 2.09
C ALA A 110 18.93 -6.83 3.29
N ALA A 111 18.79 -6.30 4.49
CA ALA A 111 19.19 -6.97 5.74
C ALA A 111 18.12 -7.93 6.30
N GLN A 112 16.91 -7.98 5.71
CA GLN A 112 15.87 -8.85 6.23
C GLN A 112 16.20 -10.33 6.05
N PRO A 113 15.91 -11.18 7.06
CA PRO A 113 16.15 -12.63 6.96
C PRO A 113 15.24 -13.31 5.95
N ASP A 114 14.09 -12.72 5.65
CA ASP A 114 13.02 -13.23 4.79
C ASP A 114 12.67 -12.23 3.66
N PRO A 115 13.63 -11.83 2.81
CA PRO A 115 13.46 -10.74 1.83
C PRO A 115 12.33 -10.99 0.82
N ASP A 116 11.96 -12.24 0.55
CA ASP A 116 10.85 -12.59 -0.35
C ASP A 116 9.47 -12.26 0.22
N ARG A 117 9.39 -11.96 1.51
CA ARG A 117 8.17 -11.53 2.18
C ARG A 117 8.02 -10.02 2.21
N TRP A 118 8.97 -9.30 1.64
CA TRP A 118 8.98 -7.85 1.60
C TRP A 118 8.91 -7.34 0.17
N ALA A 119 8.25 -6.20 0.02
CA ALA A 119 8.25 -5.42 -1.20
C ALA A 119 8.57 -3.96 -0.88
N ILE A 120 9.16 -3.25 -1.83
CA ILE A 120 9.20 -1.80 -1.83
C ILE A 120 8.19 -1.28 -2.87
N CYS A 121 7.34 -0.35 -2.45
CA CYS A 121 6.34 0.29 -3.30
C CYS A 121 6.61 1.79 -3.34
N THR A 122 6.85 2.35 -4.52
CA THR A 122 7.11 3.79 -4.67
C THR A 122 7.06 4.21 -6.14
N ASP A 123 6.92 5.51 -6.40
CA ASP A 123 7.13 6.12 -7.71
C ASP A 123 8.59 6.59 -7.92
N ASP A 124 9.45 6.50 -6.90
CA ASP A 124 10.86 6.86 -6.98
C ASP A 124 11.67 5.79 -7.72
N VAL A 125 12.14 6.14 -8.92
CA VAL A 125 12.92 5.23 -9.78
C VAL A 125 14.26 4.88 -9.13
N ILE A 126 14.91 5.84 -8.48
CA ILE A 126 16.25 5.65 -7.90
C ILE A 126 16.15 4.66 -6.74
N ALA A 127 15.10 4.77 -5.90
CA ALA A 127 14.84 3.83 -4.83
C ALA A 127 14.63 2.40 -5.34
N LEU A 128 13.81 2.23 -6.40
CA LEU A 128 13.54 0.91 -6.98
C LEU A 128 14.77 0.31 -7.66
N GLN A 129 15.58 1.11 -8.36
CA GLN A 129 16.85 0.67 -8.94
C GLN A 129 17.87 0.32 -7.85
N GLY A 130 17.92 1.09 -6.76
CA GLY A 130 18.71 0.77 -5.57
C GLY A 130 18.30 -0.56 -4.94
N ALA A 131 17.00 -0.82 -4.81
CA ALA A 131 16.47 -2.08 -4.32
C ALA A 131 16.85 -3.26 -5.24
N ARG A 132 16.77 -3.09 -6.57
CA ARG A 132 17.24 -4.07 -7.54
C ARG A 132 18.72 -4.44 -7.32
N ALA A 133 19.56 -3.44 -7.12
CA ALA A 133 21.00 -3.64 -6.99
C ALA A 133 21.43 -4.23 -5.64
N LYS A 134 20.81 -3.81 -4.54
CA LYS A 134 21.23 -4.12 -3.16
C LYS A 134 20.33 -5.17 -2.46
N ALA A 135 19.07 -5.29 -2.86
CA ALA A 135 18.05 -6.14 -2.26
C ALA A 135 17.29 -6.94 -3.32
N GLY A 136 18.01 -7.64 -4.19
CA GLY A 136 17.47 -8.25 -5.40
C GLY A 136 16.32 -9.23 -5.22
N ARG A 137 16.17 -9.84 -4.03
CA ARG A 137 15.04 -10.73 -3.68
C ARG A 137 13.79 -9.97 -3.21
N VAL A 138 13.91 -8.71 -2.85
CA VAL A 138 12.77 -7.86 -2.46
C VAL A 138 11.96 -7.50 -3.70
N ALA A 139 10.66 -7.70 -3.67
CA ALA A 139 9.78 -7.38 -4.78
C ALA A 139 9.69 -5.84 -4.97
N ARG A 140 9.73 -5.39 -6.22
CA ARG A 140 9.64 -3.97 -6.60
C ARG A 140 8.28 -3.68 -7.21
N TRP A 141 7.47 -2.94 -6.48
CA TRP A 141 6.16 -2.51 -6.95
C TRP A 141 6.26 -1.06 -7.45
N ARG A 142 6.09 -0.89 -8.75
CA ARG A 142 6.16 0.45 -9.37
C ARG A 142 4.84 1.17 -9.21
N THR A 143 4.81 2.25 -8.41
CA THR A 143 3.68 3.17 -8.39
C THR A 143 3.68 4.00 -9.68
N LEU A 144 2.59 3.92 -10.42
CA LEU A 144 2.44 4.67 -11.66
C LEU A 144 2.04 6.13 -11.40
N PRO A 145 2.26 7.04 -12.36
CA PRO A 145 1.81 8.42 -12.24
C PRO A 145 0.33 8.50 -11.84
N GLN A 146 0.05 9.31 -10.83
CA GLN A 146 -1.25 9.44 -10.19
C GLN A 146 -1.86 10.83 -10.39
N VAL A 147 -3.14 10.96 -10.10
CA VAL A 147 -3.79 12.26 -10.01
C VAL A 147 -3.43 12.91 -8.68
N PRO A 148 -2.71 14.06 -8.66
CA PRO A 148 -2.30 14.69 -7.41
C PRO A 148 -3.48 15.01 -6.50
N PRO A 149 -3.37 14.77 -5.17
CA PRO A 149 -4.40 15.16 -4.21
C PRO A 149 -4.56 16.70 -4.15
N GLY A 150 -5.68 17.16 -3.60
CA GLY A 150 -5.94 18.59 -3.38
C GLY A 150 -6.34 19.39 -4.63
N ARG A 151 -6.44 18.77 -5.80
CA ARG A 151 -6.97 19.42 -7.01
C ARG A 151 -8.49 19.42 -7.01
N GLY A 152 -9.09 20.51 -7.53
CA GLY A 152 -10.54 20.57 -7.77
C GLY A 152 -11.02 19.45 -8.70
N GLU A 153 -12.31 19.08 -8.59
CA GLU A 153 -12.86 17.90 -9.28
C GLU A 153 -12.65 17.94 -10.81
N SER A 154 -12.85 19.10 -11.45
CA SER A 154 -12.65 19.26 -12.90
C SER A 154 -11.20 18.99 -13.33
N ALA A 155 -10.22 19.51 -12.58
CA ALA A 155 -8.80 19.26 -12.84
C ALA A 155 -8.45 17.78 -12.65
N ARG A 156 -9.01 17.13 -11.61
CA ARG A 156 -8.83 15.70 -11.37
C ARG A 156 -9.37 14.87 -12.53
N ARG A 157 -10.55 15.18 -13.04
CA ARG A 157 -11.17 14.48 -14.19
C ARG A 157 -10.31 14.61 -15.46
N ILE A 158 -9.79 15.82 -15.75
CA ILE A 158 -8.92 16.05 -16.89
C ILE A 158 -7.63 15.23 -16.77
N LEU A 159 -6.94 15.32 -15.64
CA LEU A 159 -5.71 14.57 -15.38
C LEU A 159 -5.95 13.06 -15.44
N ALA A 160 -7.04 12.58 -14.86
CA ALA A 160 -7.42 11.17 -14.96
C ALA A 160 -7.63 10.74 -16.42
N CYS A 161 -8.29 11.56 -17.25
CA CYS A 161 -8.48 11.27 -18.66
C CYS A 161 -7.14 11.17 -19.41
N VAL A 162 -6.22 12.10 -19.17
CA VAL A 162 -4.86 12.09 -19.75
C VAL A 162 -4.11 10.82 -19.32
N LEU A 163 -4.10 10.49 -18.03
CA LEU A 163 -3.43 9.29 -17.53
C LEU A 163 -4.03 8.02 -18.14
N ARG A 164 -5.35 7.90 -18.16
CA ARG A 164 -6.06 6.75 -18.78
C ARG A 164 -5.74 6.54 -20.25
N SER A 165 -5.52 7.63 -20.99
CA SER A 165 -5.20 7.54 -22.43
C SER A 165 -3.72 7.26 -22.69
N THR A 166 -2.80 7.73 -21.82
CA THR A 166 -1.36 7.68 -22.06
C THR A 166 -0.62 6.55 -21.35
N LEU A 167 -1.05 6.18 -20.14
CA LEU A 167 -0.34 5.17 -19.34
C LEU A 167 -0.30 3.78 -19.98
N PRO A 168 -1.38 3.26 -20.62
CA PRO A 168 -1.32 1.90 -21.19
C PRO A 168 -0.15 1.69 -22.14
N ALA A 169 0.15 2.66 -23.00
CA ALA A 169 1.28 2.60 -23.93
C ALA A 169 2.65 2.74 -23.25
N ARG A 170 2.70 3.32 -22.05
CA ARG A 170 3.93 3.56 -21.28
C ARG A 170 4.27 2.43 -20.31
N VAL A 171 3.32 1.56 -20.00
CA VAL A 171 3.50 0.45 -19.04
C VAL A 171 4.77 -0.35 -19.31
N PRO A 172 5.09 -0.80 -20.55
CA PRO A 172 6.29 -1.58 -20.79
C PRO A 172 7.59 -0.85 -20.40
N ALA A 173 7.70 0.43 -20.76
CA ALA A 173 8.89 1.22 -20.45
C ALA A 173 9.01 1.49 -18.94
N LEU A 174 7.90 1.87 -18.27
CA LEU A 174 7.87 2.16 -16.84
C LEU A 174 8.18 0.92 -15.99
N ALA A 175 7.73 -0.25 -16.42
CA ALA A 175 8.02 -1.51 -15.74
C ALA A 175 9.49 -1.94 -15.93
N ALA A 176 9.99 -1.88 -17.16
CA ALA A 176 11.36 -2.28 -17.49
C ALA A 176 12.41 -1.39 -16.82
N GLU A 177 12.12 -0.09 -16.64
CA GLU A 177 13.02 0.89 -16.03
C GLU A 177 13.51 0.45 -14.63
N VAL A 178 12.68 -0.26 -13.89
CA VAL A 178 12.96 -0.70 -12.52
C VAL A 178 12.90 -2.22 -12.34
N ASP A 179 12.68 -2.97 -13.42
CA ASP A 179 12.44 -4.41 -13.38
C ASP A 179 11.31 -4.73 -12.37
N ALA A 180 10.15 -4.11 -12.60
CA ALA A 180 9.02 -4.18 -11.70
C ALA A 180 8.47 -5.61 -11.57
N ALA A 181 8.12 -6.01 -10.35
CA ALA A 181 7.42 -7.27 -10.05
C ALA A 181 5.88 -7.09 -10.07
N ALA A 182 5.41 -5.85 -9.90
CA ALA A 182 3.99 -5.49 -9.93
C ALA A 182 3.81 -3.98 -10.17
N LEU A 183 2.61 -3.57 -10.53
CA LEU A 183 2.24 -2.17 -10.70
C LEU A 183 1.23 -1.74 -9.63
N SER A 184 1.47 -0.59 -9.00
CA SER A 184 0.56 0.07 -8.06
C SER A 184 -0.08 1.28 -8.75
N VAL A 185 -1.40 1.30 -8.86
CA VAL A 185 -2.13 2.23 -9.74
C VAL A 185 -3.23 2.96 -8.97
N ASP A 186 -3.21 4.30 -9.04
CA ASP A 186 -4.35 5.09 -8.59
C ASP A 186 -5.61 4.70 -9.37
N ARG A 187 -6.68 4.34 -8.66
CA ARG A 187 -7.97 3.94 -9.26
C ARG A 187 -8.52 4.95 -10.29
N TRP A 188 -8.14 6.23 -10.19
CA TRP A 188 -8.52 7.25 -11.14
C TRP A 188 -7.80 7.15 -12.49
N ALA A 189 -6.60 6.58 -12.50
CA ALA A 189 -5.82 6.33 -13.71
C ALA A 189 -6.05 4.94 -14.32
N LEU A 190 -6.73 4.06 -13.59
CA LEU A 190 -6.94 2.66 -13.97
C LEU A 190 -7.86 2.53 -15.19
N THR A 191 -7.50 1.59 -16.10
CA THR A 191 -8.33 1.17 -17.23
C THR A 191 -8.11 -0.30 -17.55
N PRO A 192 -9.07 -1.00 -18.22
CA PRO A 192 -8.85 -2.36 -18.70
C PRO A 192 -7.65 -2.49 -19.64
N ARG A 193 -7.38 -1.45 -20.44
CA ARG A 193 -6.21 -1.41 -21.35
C ARG A 193 -4.89 -1.38 -20.58
N LEU A 194 -4.84 -0.66 -19.46
CA LEU A 194 -3.66 -0.63 -18.60
C LEU A 194 -3.40 -2.00 -17.98
N CYS A 195 -4.44 -2.64 -17.41
CA CYS A 195 -4.33 -3.98 -16.86
C CYS A 195 -3.88 -4.99 -17.92
N ALA A 196 -4.47 -4.96 -19.10
CA ALA A 196 -4.07 -5.82 -20.22
C ALA A 196 -2.60 -5.60 -20.64
N ALA A 197 -2.12 -4.34 -20.67
CA ALA A 197 -0.73 -4.03 -20.98
C ALA A 197 0.24 -4.56 -19.89
N ALA A 198 -0.14 -4.50 -18.61
CA ALA A 198 0.63 -5.09 -17.51
C ALA A 198 0.64 -6.62 -17.57
N HIS A 199 -0.51 -7.24 -17.77
CA HIS A 199 -0.65 -8.70 -17.87
C HIS A 199 0.10 -9.28 -19.07
N ALA A 200 0.20 -8.56 -20.19
CA ALA A 200 1.02 -8.96 -21.32
C ALA A 200 2.53 -9.08 -20.98
N LEU A 201 2.95 -8.45 -19.88
CA LEU A 201 4.30 -8.55 -19.32
C LEU A 201 4.38 -9.50 -18.12
N GLY A 202 3.29 -10.18 -17.77
CA GLY A 202 3.21 -11.03 -16.59
C GLY A 202 3.14 -10.26 -15.26
N LEU A 203 2.83 -8.95 -15.30
CA LEU A 203 2.82 -8.09 -14.11
C LEU A 203 1.41 -7.96 -13.53
N PRO A 204 1.21 -8.31 -12.24
CA PRO A 204 -0.05 -8.05 -11.57
C PRO A 204 -0.23 -6.55 -11.30
N VAL A 205 -1.51 -6.14 -11.20
CA VAL A 205 -1.93 -4.76 -10.98
C VAL A 205 -2.66 -4.62 -9.66
N ALA A 206 -2.19 -3.72 -8.80
CA ALA A 206 -2.88 -3.28 -7.59
C ALA A 206 -3.56 -1.93 -7.81
N ALA A 207 -4.82 -1.80 -7.38
CA ALA A 207 -5.54 -0.53 -7.40
C ALA A 207 -5.72 0.01 -5.97
N TRP A 208 -5.49 1.31 -5.76
CA TRP A 208 -5.63 1.99 -4.47
C TRP A 208 -6.36 3.33 -4.57
N THR A 209 -7.01 3.81 -3.51
CA THR A 209 -7.52 3.07 -2.37
C THR A 209 -9.01 2.87 -2.59
N LEU A 210 -9.53 1.68 -2.36
CA LEU A 210 -10.96 1.38 -2.46
C LEU A 210 -11.51 0.98 -1.09
N ASN A 211 -12.46 1.76 -0.56
CA ASN A 211 -13.10 1.53 0.75
C ASN A 211 -14.60 1.24 0.65
N ASN A 212 -15.13 1.22 -0.58
CA ASN A 212 -16.53 0.88 -0.84
C ASN A 212 -16.61 -0.45 -1.60
N PRO A 213 -17.18 -1.51 -1.01
CA PRO A 213 -17.28 -2.83 -1.63
C PRO A 213 -18.05 -2.81 -2.96
N ALA A 214 -18.97 -1.87 -3.16
CA ALA A 214 -19.69 -1.71 -4.43
C ALA A 214 -18.76 -1.42 -5.63
N GLY A 215 -17.54 -0.94 -5.39
CA GLY A 215 -16.55 -0.70 -6.43
C GLY A 215 -15.77 -1.94 -6.87
N VAL A 216 -15.80 -3.03 -6.09
CA VAL A 216 -15.02 -4.25 -6.36
C VAL A 216 -15.33 -4.88 -7.71
N PRO A 217 -16.61 -5.09 -8.09
CA PRO A 217 -16.93 -5.70 -9.39
C PRO A 217 -16.36 -4.93 -10.59
N ALA A 218 -16.35 -3.59 -10.52
CA ALA A 218 -15.80 -2.76 -11.58
C ALA A 218 -14.27 -2.91 -11.71
N LEU A 219 -13.55 -3.02 -10.59
CA LEU A 219 -12.10 -3.27 -10.60
C LEU A 219 -11.78 -4.69 -11.09
N GLN A 220 -12.57 -5.69 -10.69
CA GLN A 220 -12.44 -7.06 -11.18
C GLN A 220 -12.64 -7.12 -12.70
N ALA A 221 -13.70 -6.49 -13.21
CA ALA A 221 -13.98 -6.42 -14.64
C ALA A 221 -12.89 -5.66 -15.43
N ALA A 222 -12.20 -4.73 -14.78
CA ALA A 222 -11.05 -4.03 -15.36
C ALA A 222 -9.76 -4.88 -15.39
N GLY A 223 -9.73 -6.03 -14.71
CA GLY A 223 -8.56 -6.92 -14.65
C GLY A 223 -7.61 -6.61 -13.48
N VAL A 224 -8.09 -5.99 -12.41
CA VAL A 224 -7.27 -5.72 -11.21
C VAL A 224 -7.02 -7.01 -10.44
N ASP A 225 -5.78 -7.26 -10.05
CA ASP A 225 -5.37 -8.45 -9.27
C ASP A 225 -5.46 -8.20 -7.77
N PHE A 226 -5.05 -7.01 -7.31
CA PHE A 226 -5.06 -6.63 -5.90
C PHE A 226 -5.81 -5.32 -5.68
N VAL A 227 -6.51 -5.24 -4.57
CA VAL A 227 -7.17 -4.00 -4.11
C VAL A 227 -6.61 -3.60 -2.76
N THR A 228 -6.06 -2.38 -2.68
CA THR A 228 -5.61 -1.76 -1.43
C THR A 228 -6.79 -1.08 -0.75
N THR A 229 -7.02 -1.38 0.53
CA THR A 229 -8.15 -0.87 1.29
C THR A 229 -7.81 -0.61 2.76
N ASP A 230 -8.43 0.43 3.33
CA ASP A 230 -8.38 0.73 4.77
C ASP A 230 -9.32 -0.17 5.58
N ARG A 231 -10.24 -0.87 4.93
CA ARG A 231 -11.35 -1.61 5.57
C ARG A 231 -11.48 -3.03 5.04
N PRO A 232 -10.43 -3.86 5.12
CA PRO A 232 -10.43 -5.18 4.48
C PRO A 232 -11.54 -6.09 4.99
N ALA A 233 -11.94 -6.00 6.27
CA ALA A 233 -13.04 -6.78 6.81
C ALA A 233 -14.40 -6.44 6.14
N ALA A 234 -14.62 -5.16 5.80
CA ALA A 234 -15.85 -4.70 5.14
C ALA A 234 -15.87 -4.99 3.63
N MET A 235 -14.71 -5.26 3.03
CA MET A 235 -14.57 -5.48 1.59
C MET A 235 -14.83 -6.93 1.17
N ARG A 236 -14.80 -7.86 2.11
CA ARG A 236 -15.08 -9.27 1.83
C ARG A 236 -16.60 -9.49 1.77
N PRO A 237 -17.10 -10.34 0.84
CA PRO A 237 -18.48 -10.78 0.89
C PRO A 237 -18.71 -11.40 2.26
N GLN A 238 -19.69 -10.91 3.00
CA GLN A 238 -20.21 -11.60 4.19
C GLN A 238 -20.73 -12.95 3.71
N PRO A 239 -20.42 -14.08 4.37
CA PRO A 239 -21.13 -15.32 4.10
C PRO A 239 -22.62 -15.03 4.28
N GLU A 240 -23.44 -15.34 3.27
CA GLU A 240 -24.89 -15.21 3.37
C GLU A 240 -25.32 -15.92 4.65
N SER A 241 -25.95 -15.20 5.58
CA SER A 241 -26.48 -15.77 6.79
C SER A 241 -27.54 -16.81 6.40
N GLN A 242 -27.26 -18.11 6.64
CA GLN A 242 -28.18 -19.22 6.33
C GLN A 242 -29.42 -19.24 7.23
N ASP A 243 -29.76 -18.14 7.92
CA ASP A 243 -30.85 -18.05 8.90
C ASP A 243 -32.22 -17.59 8.35
N SER A 244 -32.41 -17.51 7.02
CA SER A 244 -33.76 -17.15 6.51
C SER A 244 -34.64 -18.32 6.05
N ALA A 245 -34.17 -19.57 6.26
CA ALA A 245 -34.93 -20.75 5.78
C ALA A 245 -35.69 -21.55 6.87
N ALA A 246 -35.68 -21.09 8.14
CA ALA A 246 -36.22 -21.88 9.25
C ALA A 246 -37.62 -21.45 9.76
N THR A 247 -38.28 -20.45 9.15
CA THR A 247 -39.61 -19.97 9.66
C THR A 247 -40.77 -20.16 8.72
N ALA A 248 -40.73 -21.14 7.82
CA ALA A 248 -41.85 -21.44 6.94
C ALA A 248 -42.28 -22.92 6.98
N ARG A 249 -42.44 -23.52 8.15
CA ARG A 249 -43.14 -24.78 8.35
C ARG A 249 -43.64 -24.91 9.79
N CYS A 250 -44.79 -24.33 10.06
CA CYS A 250 -45.79 -24.80 11.04
C CYS A 250 -47.00 -23.88 10.91
N ASP A 251 -47.91 -24.24 10.03
CA ASP A 251 -49.36 -24.07 10.20
C ASP A 251 -50.01 -24.66 8.95
N GLY A 252 -50.62 -25.85 9.19
CA GLY A 252 -51.43 -26.57 8.27
C GLY A 252 -51.94 -27.86 8.92
#